data_9b8a0ce03f9bb7a387654b1e5669d81d
#
_entry.id   9b8a0ce03f9bb7a387654b1e5669d81d
#
_cell.length_a   1.000
_cell.length_b   1.000
_cell.length_c   1.000
_cell.angle_alpha   90.00
_cell.angle_beta   90.00
_cell.angle_gamma   90.00
#
_symmetry.space_group_name_H-M   'P 1'
#
loop_
_entity.id
_entity.type
_entity.pdbx_description
1 polymer ?
#
loop_
_entity_poly.entity_id
_entity_poly.type
_entity_poly.pdbx_seq_one_letter_code
_entity_poly.pdbx_strand_id
1 'polypeptide(L)'
;MLKKVMNLGRLLSDVARRFPDEPGLIVGDGTPDGKGDKIATWKQINDRVDTVAHALQKLGVKKGDKMLVHSRNNQQIVESAWAAFKLGMVWVPTNVRITPPEAAYLGQSSGASVMLYDRGFANYVDAVREVSPALKHVIALQDPRAGELDYETLATPAGTHLSFDEVEVDYEDPLWFFYTSGTTGHSKAGMLSHGQMAFVVTNHLADLLPGLTHQSRSLVVAPLSHGAGIHAVVNTARGAASILLSTERLVPEEAWQLVQRHRVDNMFTVPTIVKILTEDASVDRYDHSSLKHVIYAGAPMYRADQVYALKKLGKVLVQYYGLGEVTGNITFLPPYMHEEDDAHPKARVGSCGMPRTGMEIAILDDGGNKLKAFETGEICVRGPAVFMGYHNNPDANAKAFKGDWFHTGDLGHVDHDGFLYITGRSSDMYISGGSNVYPREIEEALLTHPSVSEVAVLGVPDPKWGESGIAVIVAKSGQQADGDALLSHLESRIAKYKWPRRFVFWETMPKSGYGKIVKKQIKSLLEEKGDYRL
;
A
#
# COMPACT_ATOMS: atom_id res chain seq x y z
N MET A 1 -24.34 19.61 9.05
CA MET A 1 -23.03 18.96 9.08
C MET A 1 -21.97 20.06 9.15
N LEU A 2 -21.00 19.96 10.05
CA LEU A 2 -19.86 20.89 10.07
C LEU A 2 -19.06 20.66 8.78
N LYS A 3 -18.94 21.70 7.93
CA LYS A 3 -18.19 21.62 6.68
C LYS A 3 -16.69 21.66 6.93
N LYS A 4 -16.25 22.49 7.88
CA LYS A 4 -14.84 22.68 8.22
C LYS A 4 -14.30 21.51 9.04
N VAL A 5 -13.07 21.10 8.76
CA VAL A 5 -12.32 20.07 9.45
C VAL A 5 -10.91 20.60 9.73
N MET A 6 -10.20 19.93 10.64
CA MET A 6 -8.81 20.24 10.88
C MET A 6 -7.98 19.95 9.62
N ASN A 7 -7.18 20.92 9.16
CA ASN A 7 -6.15 20.67 8.17
C ASN A 7 -5.16 19.64 8.72
N LEU A 8 -4.93 18.55 7.99
CA LEU A 8 -4.05 17.49 8.46
C LEU A 8 -2.59 17.93 8.67
N GLY A 9 -2.15 18.98 7.97
CA GLY A 9 -0.84 19.60 8.22
C GLY A 9 -0.63 20.02 9.65
N ARG A 10 -1.72 20.35 10.39
CA ARG A 10 -1.68 20.71 11.80
C ARG A 10 -1.19 19.58 12.72
N LEU A 11 -1.31 18.33 12.31
CA LEU A 11 -0.73 17.22 13.09
C LEU A 11 0.76 17.42 13.31
N LEU A 12 1.50 17.84 12.28
CA LEU A 12 2.93 18.11 12.39
C LEU A 12 3.21 19.30 13.31
N SER A 13 2.49 20.44 13.13
CA SER A 13 2.67 21.63 13.97
C SER A 13 2.39 21.33 15.45
N ASP A 14 1.33 20.57 15.71
CA ASP A 14 0.96 20.19 17.07
C ASP A 14 2.00 19.27 17.72
N VAL A 15 2.56 18.33 16.98
CA VAL A 15 3.61 17.43 17.48
C VAL A 15 4.92 18.18 17.70
N ALA A 16 5.33 19.02 16.75
CA ALA A 16 6.53 19.85 16.89
C ALA A 16 6.45 20.79 18.11
N ARG A 17 5.26 21.29 18.43
CA ARG A 17 5.04 22.10 19.63
C ARG A 17 5.10 21.29 20.94
N ARG A 18 4.56 20.03 20.93
CA ARG A 18 4.49 19.19 22.13
C ARG A 18 5.80 18.47 22.42
N PHE A 19 6.52 18.06 21.36
CA PHE A 19 7.71 17.22 21.43
C PHE A 19 8.84 17.77 20.55
N PRO A 20 9.25 19.07 20.71
CA PRO A 20 10.14 19.75 19.77
C PRO A 20 11.48 19.03 19.56
N ASP A 21 12.04 18.49 20.64
CA ASP A 21 13.37 17.91 20.67
C ASP A 21 13.39 16.39 20.46
N GLU A 22 12.20 15.75 20.41
CA GLU A 22 12.09 14.33 20.13
C GLU A 22 12.37 14.03 18.65
N PRO A 23 12.99 12.88 18.34
CA PRO A 23 13.16 12.44 16.97
C PRO A 23 11.83 12.32 16.22
N GLY A 24 11.76 12.90 15.03
CA GLY A 24 10.62 12.77 14.13
C GLY A 24 10.94 11.88 12.92
N LEU A 25 12.17 12.00 12.42
CA LEU A 25 12.68 11.18 11.34
C LEU A 25 14.11 10.76 11.63
N ILE A 26 14.40 9.50 11.41
CA ILE A 26 15.74 8.91 11.51
C ILE A 26 16.04 8.27 10.15
N VAL A 27 17.23 8.54 9.61
CA VAL A 27 17.72 7.88 8.38
C VAL A 27 18.95 7.08 8.77
N GLY A 28 18.88 5.76 8.65
CA GLY A 28 19.98 4.87 8.92
C GLY A 28 21.19 5.17 8.00
N ASP A 29 22.39 4.95 8.50
CA ASP A 29 23.64 5.13 7.76
C ASP A 29 24.14 3.84 7.08
N GLY A 30 23.42 2.73 7.26
CA GLY A 30 23.77 1.41 6.74
C GLY A 30 24.92 0.73 7.50
N THR A 31 25.41 1.33 8.59
CA THR A 31 26.48 0.74 9.40
C THR A 31 25.93 0.03 10.65
N PRO A 32 26.62 -1.01 11.15
CA PRO A 32 26.15 -1.74 12.33
C PRO A 32 26.11 -0.90 13.61
N ASP A 33 26.97 0.11 13.76
CA ASP A 33 27.03 0.95 14.96
C ASP A 33 26.18 2.22 14.88
N GLY A 34 25.69 2.59 13.69
CA GLY A 34 24.77 3.70 13.46
C GLY A 34 25.28 5.07 13.86
N LYS A 35 26.60 5.25 13.96
CA LYS A 35 27.17 6.55 14.36
C LYS A 35 26.89 7.67 13.38
N GLY A 36 26.58 7.32 12.12
CA GLY A 36 26.21 8.23 11.06
C GLY A 36 24.72 8.37 10.85
N ASP A 37 23.86 7.75 11.67
CA ASP A 37 22.40 7.90 11.57
C ASP A 37 22.02 9.39 11.63
N LYS A 38 21.25 9.86 10.64
CA LYS A 38 20.80 11.24 10.59
C LYS A 38 19.45 11.36 11.30
N ILE A 39 19.42 12.20 12.33
CA ILE A 39 18.22 12.41 13.14
C ILE A 39 17.72 13.84 12.94
N ALA A 40 16.47 13.97 12.51
CA ALA A 40 15.75 15.23 12.49
C ALA A 40 14.68 15.23 13.58
N THR A 41 14.67 16.26 14.42
CA THR A 41 13.65 16.42 15.46
C THR A 41 12.34 16.92 14.86
N TRP A 42 11.25 16.77 15.60
CA TRP A 42 9.94 17.29 15.15
C TRP A 42 9.98 18.78 14.88
N LYS A 43 10.69 19.55 15.71
CA LYS A 43 10.88 20.98 15.48
C LYS A 43 11.62 21.25 14.17
N GLN A 44 12.73 20.57 13.93
CA GLN A 44 13.52 20.76 12.71
C GLN A 44 12.72 20.43 11.46
N ILE A 45 11.95 19.33 11.46
CA ILE A 45 11.08 18.95 10.35
C ILE A 45 10.02 20.02 10.11
N ASN A 46 9.34 20.47 11.18
CA ASN A 46 8.29 21.48 11.06
C ASN A 46 8.83 22.82 10.55
N ASP A 47 9.98 23.26 11.07
CA ASP A 47 10.60 24.53 10.64
C ASP A 47 10.94 24.51 9.13
N ARG A 48 11.44 23.39 8.62
CA ARG A 48 11.72 23.20 7.20
C ARG A 48 10.44 23.16 6.38
N VAL A 49 9.44 22.43 6.84
CA VAL A 49 8.11 22.34 6.19
C VAL A 49 7.43 23.73 6.11
N ASP A 50 7.46 24.51 7.20
CA ASP A 50 6.93 25.86 7.21
C ASP A 50 7.66 26.77 6.19
N THR A 51 8.98 26.64 6.12
CA THR A 51 9.81 27.39 5.16
C THR A 51 9.46 27.03 3.71
N VAL A 52 9.31 25.73 3.40
CA VAL A 52 8.87 25.26 2.08
C VAL A 52 7.46 25.76 1.76
N ALA A 53 6.54 25.70 2.72
CA ALA A 53 5.17 26.19 2.53
C ALA A 53 5.14 27.68 2.20
N HIS A 54 5.90 28.51 2.91
CA HIS A 54 6.06 29.93 2.61
C HIS A 54 6.69 30.17 1.22
N ALA A 55 7.70 29.39 0.86
CA ALA A 55 8.35 29.51 -0.45
C ALA A 55 7.38 29.18 -1.59
N LEU A 56 6.60 28.09 -1.47
CA LEU A 56 5.58 27.72 -2.45
C LEU A 56 4.47 28.79 -2.55
N GLN A 57 4.04 29.32 -1.41
CA GLN A 57 3.04 30.41 -1.40
C GLN A 57 3.56 31.66 -2.14
N LYS A 58 4.83 32.03 -1.95
CA LYS A 58 5.47 33.16 -2.68
C LYS A 58 5.55 32.90 -4.18
N LEU A 59 5.68 31.64 -4.62
CA LEU A 59 5.63 31.23 -6.02
C LEU A 59 4.20 31.26 -6.60
N GLY A 60 3.21 31.65 -5.81
CA GLY A 60 1.80 31.76 -6.23
C GLY A 60 1.02 30.45 -6.17
N VAL A 61 1.57 29.41 -5.52
CA VAL A 61 0.87 28.15 -5.27
C VAL A 61 -0.29 28.39 -4.31
N LYS A 62 -1.43 27.75 -4.57
CA LYS A 62 -2.70 27.98 -3.86
C LYS A 62 -3.32 26.67 -3.40
N LYS A 63 -4.26 26.76 -2.46
CA LYS A 63 -5.15 25.66 -2.07
C LYS A 63 -5.76 25.00 -3.32
N GLY A 64 -5.75 23.67 -3.36
CA GLY A 64 -6.25 22.87 -4.47
C GLY A 64 -5.27 22.67 -5.63
N ASP A 65 -4.12 23.37 -5.66
CA ASP A 65 -3.05 23.06 -6.59
C ASP A 65 -2.48 21.65 -6.29
N LYS A 66 -1.92 20.98 -7.31
CA LYS A 66 -1.43 19.63 -7.19
C LYS A 66 0.09 19.59 -7.30
N MET A 67 0.72 18.83 -6.40
CA MET A 67 2.15 18.57 -6.39
C MET A 67 2.41 17.12 -6.77
N LEU A 68 2.89 16.90 -8.01
CA LEU A 68 3.38 15.59 -8.45
C LEU A 68 4.72 15.31 -7.78
N VAL A 69 4.86 14.17 -7.11
CA VAL A 69 6.09 13.81 -6.40
C VAL A 69 6.62 12.49 -6.92
N HIS A 70 7.78 12.53 -7.58
CA HIS A 70 8.48 11.35 -8.10
C HIS A 70 9.81 11.17 -7.39
N SER A 71 9.75 10.51 -6.23
CA SER A 71 10.88 10.39 -5.32
C SER A 71 10.91 9.06 -4.59
N ARG A 72 12.11 8.61 -4.30
CA ARG A 72 12.39 7.52 -3.35
C ARG A 72 12.08 7.96 -1.92
N ASN A 73 12.10 7.00 -0.98
CA ASN A 73 11.97 7.35 0.44
C ASN A 73 13.19 8.18 0.90
N ASN A 74 12.93 9.38 1.33
CA ASN A 74 13.92 10.31 1.91
C ASN A 74 13.21 11.34 2.80
N GLN A 75 13.95 12.23 3.43
CA GLN A 75 13.40 13.27 4.28
C GLN A 75 12.50 14.23 3.48
N GLN A 76 12.91 14.60 2.27
CA GLN A 76 12.21 15.59 1.47
C GLN A 76 10.83 15.12 0.98
N ILE A 77 10.65 13.82 0.71
CA ILE A 77 9.30 13.31 0.36
C ILE A 77 8.35 13.45 1.56
N VAL A 78 8.83 13.20 2.78
CA VAL A 78 8.03 13.39 4.01
C VAL A 78 7.68 14.86 4.18
N GLU A 79 8.66 15.76 4.08
CA GLU A 79 8.47 17.21 4.21
C GLU A 79 7.52 17.75 3.14
N SER A 80 7.62 17.26 1.88
CA SER A 80 6.76 17.68 0.78
C SER A 80 5.27 17.37 1.02
N ALA A 81 4.98 16.22 1.63
CA ALA A 81 3.62 15.85 1.99
C ALA A 81 3.04 16.83 3.03
N TRP A 82 3.80 17.12 4.08
CA TRP A 82 3.37 18.05 5.12
C TRP A 82 3.22 19.49 4.61
N ALA A 83 4.13 19.94 3.75
CA ALA A 83 4.03 21.27 3.13
C ALA A 83 2.78 21.36 2.24
N ALA A 84 2.50 20.34 1.44
CA ALA A 84 1.29 20.27 0.63
C ALA A 84 0.03 20.29 1.52
N PHE A 85 0.00 19.52 2.60
CA PHE A 85 -1.15 19.49 3.52
C PHE A 85 -1.38 20.83 4.20
N LYS A 86 -0.34 21.49 4.73
CA LYS A 86 -0.46 22.81 5.34
C LYS A 86 -1.02 23.85 4.38
N LEU A 87 -0.60 23.81 3.13
CA LEU A 87 -1.08 24.72 2.06
C LEU A 87 -2.48 24.37 1.52
N GLY A 88 -3.06 23.21 1.92
CA GLY A 88 -4.29 22.70 1.31
C GLY A 88 -4.11 22.29 -0.16
N MET A 89 -2.89 22.00 -0.58
CA MET A 89 -2.58 21.38 -1.86
C MET A 89 -2.95 19.91 -1.87
N VAL A 90 -3.05 19.34 -3.07
CA VAL A 90 -3.18 17.90 -3.26
C VAL A 90 -1.79 17.29 -3.49
N TRP A 91 -1.37 16.42 -2.61
CA TRP A 91 -0.15 15.64 -2.77
C TRP A 91 -0.39 14.46 -3.72
N VAL A 92 0.44 14.31 -4.76
CA VAL A 92 0.29 13.31 -5.82
C VAL A 92 1.59 12.51 -5.94
N PRO A 93 1.87 11.61 -4.99
CA PRO A 93 3.07 10.79 -5.05
C PRO A 93 2.92 9.67 -6.08
N THR A 94 4.03 9.32 -6.70
CA THR A 94 4.08 8.29 -7.73
C THR A 94 4.97 7.12 -7.30
N ASN A 95 4.75 5.98 -7.92
CA ASN A 95 5.67 4.85 -7.77
C ASN A 95 6.94 5.10 -8.61
N VAL A 96 8.12 5.04 -8.01
CA VAL A 96 9.40 5.25 -8.69
C VAL A 96 9.73 4.21 -9.77
N ARG A 97 8.95 3.13 -9.86
CA ARG A 97 9.15 2.07 -10.85
C ARG A 97 8.29 2.23 -12.12
N ILE A 98 7.45 3.28 -12.19
CA ILE A 98 6.73 3.60 -13.42
C ILE A 98 7.70 4.11 -14.47
N THR A 99 7.29 4.07 -15.72
CA THR A 99 8.05 4.61 -16.85
C THR A 99 7.81 6.11 -17.02
N PRO A 100 8.71 6.84 -17.74
CA PRO A 100 8.48 8.26 -18.02
C PRO A 100 7.14 8.58 -18.71
N PRO A 101 6.65 7.79 -19.70
CA PRO A 101 5.30 8.00 -20.25
C PRO A 101 4.17 7.84 -19.24
N GLU A 102 4.28 6.89 -18.30
CA GLU A 102 3.30 6.75 -17.22
C GLU A 102 3.32 7.95 -16.28
N ALA A 103 4.50 8.45 -15.91
CA ALA A 103 4.61 9.67 -15.10
C ALA A 103 4.04 10.89 -15.84
N ALA A 104 4.28 11.00 -17.14
CA ALA A 104 3.69 12.04 -18.01
C ALA A 104 2.15 12.00 -17.95
N TYR A 105 1.57 10.81 -18.07
CA TYR A 105 0.12 10.62 -17.91
C TYR A 105 -0.36 11.07 -16.51
N LEU A 106 0.35 10.71 -15.43
CA LEU A 106 -0.03 11.12 -14.07
C LEU A 106 0.04 12.64 -13.90
N GLY A 107 1.07 13.30 -14.43
CA GLY A 107 1.20 14.76 -14.42
C GLY A 107 0.05 15.43 -15.16
N GLN A 108 -0.27 14.97 -16.36
CA GLN A 108 -1.36 15.49 -17.17
C GLN A 108 -2.72 15.26 -16.52
N SER A 109 -3.02 14.02 -16.11
CA SER A 109 -4.34 13.65 -15.57
C SER A 109 -4.63 14.27 -14.22
N SER A 110 -3.62 14.50 -13.38
CA SER A 110 -3.78 15.23 -12.12
C SER A 110 -3.91 16.74 -12.31
N GLY A 111 -3.39 17.29 -13.41
CA GLY A 111 -3.25 18.73 -13.60
C GLY A 111 -2.24 19.35 -12.64
N ALA A 112 -1.15 18.65 -12.33
CA ALA A 112 -0.14 19.11 -11.41
C ALA A 112 0.53 20.40 -11.87
N SER A 113 0.57 21.42 -11.00
CA SER A 113 1.25 22.69 -11.24
C SER A 113 2.67 22.74 -10.68
N VAL A 114 2.98 21.83 -9.76
CA VAL A 114 4.30 21.67 -9.15
C VAL A 114 4.73 20.22 -9.35
N MET A 115 6.00 20.00 -9.70
CA MET A 115 6.62 18.68 -9.70
C MET A 115 7.87 18.69 -8.84
N LEU A 116 7.95 17.73 -7.93
CA LEU A 116 9.12 17.47 -7.10
C LEU A 116 9.71 16.13 -7.51
N TYR A 117 11.04 16.08 -7.72
CA TYR A 117 11.68 14.86 -8.19
C TYR A 117 13.04 14.62 -7.55
N ASP A 118 13.36 13.34 -7.35
CA ASP A 118 14.63 12.87 -6.81
C ASP A 118 15.66 12.67 -7.92
N ARG A 119 16.93 12.71 -7.54
CA ARG A 119 18.08 12.50 -8.42
C ARG A 119 17.90 11.25 -9.29
N GLY A 120 18.26 11.37 -10.56
CA GLY A 120 18.16 10.29 -11.54
C GLY A 120 16.82 10.20 -12.28
N PHE A 121 15.84 11.03 -11.93
CA PHE A 121 14.53 11.08 -12.60
C PHE A 121 14.32 12.32 -13.49
N ALA A 122 15.38 12.97 -13.94
CA ALA A 122 15.30 14.17 -14.78
C ALA A 122 14.52 13.95 -16.08
N ASN A 123 14.65 12.78 -16.72
CA ASN A 123 13.92 12.40 -17.92
C ASN A 123 12.40 12.25 -17.68
N TYR A 124 11.97 11.98 -16.45
CA TYR A 124 10.56 11.97 -16.07
C TYR A 124 9.97 13.38 -16.08
N VAL A 125 10.77 14.37 -15.63
CA VAL A 125 10.38 15.79 -15.71
C VAL A 125 10.16 16.21 -17.15
N ASP A 126 11.06 15.82 -18.06
CA ASP A 126 10.96 16.16 -19.48
C ASP A 126 9.69 15.57 -20.10
N ALA A 127 9.41 14.31 -19.81
CA ALA A 127 8.17 13.65 -20.26
C ALA A 127 6.89 14.32 -19.72
N VAL A 128 6.91 14.76 -18.45
CA VAL A 128 5.78 15.49 -17.85
C VAL A 128 5.62 16.87 -18.47
N ARG A 129 6.70 17.62 -18.67
CA ARG A 129 6.68 18.96 -19.30
C ARG A 129 6.07 18.94 -20.70
N GLU A 130 6.36 17.90 -21.47
CA GLU A 130 5.88 17.76 -22.85
C GLU A 130 4.36 17.72 -22.96
N VAL A 131 3.66 17.12 -21.98
CA VAL A 131 2.21 16.87 -22.05
C VAL A 131 1.38 17.61 -21.01
N SER A 132 2.02 18.28 -20.03
CA SER A 132 1.35 18.91 -18.88
C SER A 132 1.51 20.44 -18.90
N PRO A 133 0.67 21.18 -19.64
CA PRO A 133 0.77 22.65 -19.71
C PRO A 133 0.47 23.33 -18.34
N ALA A 134 -0.11 22.63 -17.39
CA ALA A 134 -0.35 23.10 -16.05
C ALA A 134 0.94 23.19 -15.20
N LEU A 135 2.01 22.46 -15.56
CA LEU A 135 3.25 22.41 -14.80
C LEU A 135 4.00 23.76 -14.88
N LYS A 136 4.08 24.45 -13.75
CA LYS A 136 4.71 25.77 -13.64
C LYS A 136 6.06 25.72 -12.93
N HIS A 137 6.17 24.90 -11.89
CA HIS A 137 7.34 24.84 -11.02
C HIS A 137 7.88 23.40 -10.95
N VAL A 138 9.18 23.27 -11.16
CA VAL A 138 9.89 22.00 -10.99
C VAL A 138 10.92 22.19 -9.89
N ILE A 139 10.90 21.30 -8.91
CA ILE A 139 11.75 21.32 -7.73
C ILE A 139 12.60 20.04 -7.74
N ALA A 140 13.90 20.21 -7.87
CA ALA A 140 14.85 19.12 -7.74
C ALA A 140 15.23 18.93 -6.27
N LEU A 141 15.26 17.69 -5.80
CA LEU A 141 15.76 17.38 -4.45
C LEU A 141 17.28 17.49 -4.37
N GLN A 142 17.96 17.27 -5.51
CA GLN A 142 19.41 17.35 -5.66
C GLN A 142 19.74 17.73 -7.10
N ASP A 143 20.86 18.42 -7.30
CA ASP A 143 21.42 18.76 -8.61
C ASP A 143 20.39 19.42 -9.57
N PRO A 144 19.79 20.58 -9.22
CA PRO A 144 18.79 21.25 -10.04
C PRO A 144 19.36 21.63 -11.41
N ARG A 145 18.60 21.43 -12.48
CA ARG A 145 18.94 21.89 -13.83
C ARG A 145 18.59 23.38 -13.99
N ALA A 146 19.09 23.98 -15.05
CA ALA A 146 18.78 25.38 -15.34
C ALA A 146 17.26 25.63 -15.41
N GLY A 147 16.78 26.59 -14.65
CA GLY A 147 15.35 26.94 -14.54
C GLY A 147 14.55 26.07 -13.56
N GLU A 148 15.19 25.16 -12.85
CA GLU A 148 14.57 24.39 -11.78
C GLU A 148 14.89 24.98 -10.41
N LEU A 149 14.05 24.72 -9.44
CA LEU A 149 14.22 25.14 -8.05
C LEU A 149 14.98 24.05 -7.28
N ASP A 150 15.83 24.48 -6.37
CA ASP A 150 16.52 23.58 -5.44
C ASP A 150 15.71 23.44 -4.14
N TYR A 151 15.40 22.20 -3.75
CA TYR A 151 14.61 21.93 -2.55
C TYR A 151 15.26 22.47 -1.27
N GLU A 152 16.58 22.25 -1.12
CA GLU A 152 17.28 22.68 0.10
C GLU A 152 17.33 24.20 0.23
N THR A 153 17.41 24.92 -0.89
CA THR A 153 17.27 26.37 -0.90
C THR A 153 15.87 26.81 -0.46
N LEU A 154 14.81 26.09 -0.91
CA LEU A 154 13.43 26.38 -0.49
C LEU A 154 13.17 26.02 0.98
N ALA A 155 13.86 25.02 1.52
CA ALA A 155 13.70 24.53 2.89
C ALA A 155 14.59 25.26 3.91
N THR A 156 15.50 26.14 3.45
CA THR A 156 16.41 26.92 4.30
C THR A 156 15.86 28.34 4.48
N PRO A 157 15.57 28.78 5.72
CA PRO A 157 15.06 30.12 5.95
C PRO A 157 16.12 31.18 5.64
N ALA A 158 15.73 32.21 4.89
CA ALA A 158 16.59 33.36 4.58
C ALA A 158 16.84 34.32 5.78
N GLY A 159 16.37 33.97 6.96
CA GLY A 159 16.46 34.76 8.19
C GLY A 159 15.84 34.02 9.37
N THR A 160 15.18 34.77 10.27
CA THR A 160 14.44 34.15 11.38
C THR A 160 13.32 33.26 10.85
N HIS A 161 13.23 32.03 11.37
CA HIS A 161 12.15 31.14 11.03
C HIS A 161 10.79 31.76 11.38
N LEU A 162 9.83 31.64 10.43
CA LEU A 162 8.45 32.04 10.59
C LEU A 162 7.57 30.79 10.55
N SER A 163 6.72 30.62 11.57
CA SER A 163 5.69 29.58 11.54
C SER A 163 4.73 29.81 10.38
N PHE A 164 4.21 28.73 9.83
CA PHE A 164 3.20 28.77 8.77
C PHE A 164 1.82 28.45 9.36
N ASP A 165 0.85 29.34 9.19
CA ASP A 165 -0.52 29.08 9.57
C ASP A 165 -1.20 28.21 8.50
N GLU A 166 -1.68 27.04 8.90
CA GLU A 166 -2.32 26.10 7.99
C GLU A 166 -3.56 26.70 7.33
N VAL A 167 -3.68 26.55 6.01
CA VAL A 167 -4.83 27.02 5.23
C VAL A 167 -6.10 26.31 5.70
N GLU A 168 -7.20 27.05 5.86
CA GLU A 168 -8.50 26.46 6.19
C GLU A 168 -8.98 25.50 5.09
N VAL A 169 -9.47 24.32 5.51
CA VAL A 169 -9.99 23.29 4.62
C VAL A 169 -11.38 22.84 5.04
N ASP A 170 -12.15 22.38 4.06
CA ASP A 170 -13.42 21.70 4.28
C ASP A 170 -13.21 20.16 4.31
N TYR A 171 -14.21 19.44 4.79
CA TYR A 171 -14.16 17.97 4.90
C TYR A 171 -13.81 17.30 3.55
N GLU A 172 -14.39 17.81 2.48
CA GLU A 172 -14.25 17.26 1.12
C GLU A 172 -13.05 17.84 0.34
N ASP A 173 -12.26 18.75 0.94
CA ASP A 173 -11.07 19.25 0.25
C ASP A 173 -10.07 18.10 0.02
N PRO A 174 -9.66 17.87 -1.24
CA PRO A 174 -8.73 16.79 -1.53
C PRO A 174 -7.35 17.07 -0.94
N LEU A 175 -6.77 16.06 -0.34
CA LEU A 175 -5.45 16.10 0.31
C LEU A 175 -4.41 15.27 -0.48
N TRP A 176 -4.83 14.15 -1.04
CA TRP A 176 -3.96 13.17 -1.68
C TRP A 176 -4.68 12.52 -2.86
N PHE A 177 -4.03 12.52 -4.02
CA PHE A 177 -4.47 11.66 -5.13
C PHE A 177 -3.72 10.34 -5.06
N PHE A 178 -4.44 9.30 -4.70
CA PHE A 178 -3.93 7.95 -4.60
C PHE A 178 -4.17 7.23 -5.93
N TYR A 179 -3.13 7.09 -6.76
CA TYR A 179 -3.27 6.42 -8.04
C TYR A 179 -3.31 4.90 -7.87
N THR A 180 -4.36 4.28 -8.43
CA THR A 180 -4.54 2.84 -8.44
C THR A 180 -4.48 2.32 -9.87
N SER A 181 -3.90 1.12 -10.06
CA SER A 181 -3.87 0.46 -11.37
C SER A 181 -5.27 -0.02 -11.75
N GLY A 182 -5.89 0.66 -12.71
CA GLY A 182 -7.19 0.26 -13.24
C GLY A 182 -7.09 -1.04 -14.06
N THR A 183 -8.14 -1.84 -14.04
CA THR A 183 -8.31 -3.02 -14.91
C THR A 183 -8.41 -2.65 -16.39
N THR A 184 -8.69 -1.38 -16.71
CA THR A 184 -9.00 -0.87 -18.05
C THR A 184 -7.87 -0.14 -18.77
N GLY A 185 -6.62 -0.18 -18.26
CA GLY A 185 -5.44 0.41 -18.95
C GLY A 185 -4.73 1.47 -18.12
N HIS A 186 -5.21 2.71 -18.06
CA HIS A 186 -4.55 3.79 -17.34
C HIS A 186 -4.90 3.81 -15.83
N SER A 187 -3.94 4.22 -15.00
CA SER A 187 -4.15 4.42 -13.57
C SER A 187 -5.19 5.51 -13.30
N LYS A 188 -5.98 5.33 -12.24
CA LYS A 188 -7.03 6.28 -11.83
C LYS A 188 -6.62 6.97 -10.54
N ALA A 189 -6.85 8.27 -10.44
CA ALA A 189 -6.60 9.06 -9.23
C ALA A 189 -7.78 8.95 -8.26
N GLY A 190 -7.68 8.12 -7.24
CA GLY A 190 -8.61 8.15 -6.10
C GLY A 190 -8.38 9.40 -5.25
N MET A 191 -9.43 10.20 -5.04
CA MET A 191 -9.34 11.44 -4.28
C MET A 191 -9.57 11.18 -2.80
N LEU A 192 -8.53 11.34 -1.99
CA LEU A 192 -8.60 11.27 -0.53
C LEU A 192 -8.72 12.69 0.03
N SER A 193 -9.68 12.93 0.92
CA SER A 193 -9.92 14.25 1.51
C SER A 193 -9.28 14.42 2.89
N HIS A 194 -9.17 15.67 3.34
CA HIS A 194 -8.75 15.98 4.72
C HIS A 194 -9.66 15.33 5.76
N GLY A 195 -10.99 15.35 5.53
CA GLY A 195 -11.95 14.74 6.45
C GLY A 195 -11.88 13.22 6.51
N GLN A 196 -11.79 12.58 5.34
CA GLN A 196 -11.59 11.14 5.25
C GLN A 196 -10.31 10.73 5.98
N MET A 197 -9.19 11.39 5.70
CA MET A 197 -7.90 11.05 6.29
C MET A 197 -7.85 11.33 7.80
N ALA A 198 -8.58 12.32 8.31
CA ALA A 198 -8.73 12.52 9.75
C ALA A 198 -9.42 11.32 10.43
N PHE A 199 -10.46 10.76 9.79
CA PHE A 199 -11.07 9.51 10.24
C PHE A 199 -10.07 8.35 10.17
N VAL A 200 -9.36 8.21 9.05
CA VAL A 200 -8.37 7.13 8.83
C VAL A 200 -7.30 7.13 9.92
N VAL A 201 -6.74 8.30 10.26
CA VAL A 201 -5.77 8.43 11.35
C VAL A 201 -6.35 7.93 12.66
N THR A 202 -7.55 8.37 13.02
CA THR A 202 -8.21 7.95 14.28
C THR A 202 -8.48 6.45 14.28
N ASN A 203 -8.98 5.93 13.17
CA ASN A 203 -9.30 4.51 13.02
C ASN A 203 -8.05 3.61 13.10
N HIS A 204 -6.93 4.02 12.46
CA HIS A 204 -5.67 3.28 12.56
C HIS A 204 -5.14 3.23 13.99
N LEU A 205 -5.22 4.34 14.72
CA LEU A 205 -4.82 4.41 16.13
C LEU A 205 -5.68 3.51 17.02
N ALA A 206 -6.96 3.35 16.69
CA ALA A 206 -7.86 2.48 17.44
C ALA A 206 -7.63 1.00 17.14
N ASP A 207 -7.56 0.63 15.86
CA ASP A 207 -7.62 -0.76 15.41
C ASP A 207 -6.25 -1.39 15.15
N LEU A 208 -5.30 -0.66 14.54
CA LEU A 208 -4.03 -1.23 14.11
C LEU A 208 -2.86 -0.94 15.04
N LEU A 209 -2.86 0.25 15.67
CA LEU A 209 -1.75 0.76 16.48
C LEU A 209 -2.24 1.26 17.87
N PRO A 210 -3.01 0.43 18.60
CA PRO A 210 -3.43 0.82 19.95
C PRO A 210 -2.20 1.02 20.85
N GLY A 211 -2.21 2.10 21.63
CA GLY A 211 -1.12 2.40 22.56
C GLY A 211 0.10 3.11 21.93
N LEU A 212 0.03 3.57 20.69
CA LEU A 212 1.09 4.36 20.06
C LEU A 212 1.34 5.68 20.82
N THR A 213 2.60 6.01 21.07
CA THR A 213 3.05 7.21 21.81
C THR A 213 4.20 7.90 21.10
N HIS A 214 4.63 9.06 21.59
CA HIS A 214 5.81 9.79 21.10
C HIS A 214 7.14 9.02 21.28
N GLN A 215 7.15 8.01 22.14
CA GLN A 215 8.32 7.13 22.32
C GLN A 215 8.36 5.97 21.32
N SER A 216 7.27 5.77 20.58
CA SER A 216 7.19 4.73 19.57
C SER A 216 8.08 5.02 18.36
N ARG A 217 8.51 3.96 17.69
CA ARG A 217 9.38 4.03 16.51
C ARG A 217 8.85 3.11 15.43
N SER A 218 8.67 3.66 14.24
CA SER A 218 8.12 2.95 13.07
C SER A 218 9.20 2.76 11.99
N LEU A 219 9.51 1.52 11.64
CA LEU A 219 10.42 1.24 10.52
C LEU A 219 9.67 1.31 9.19
N VAL A 220 10.19 2.08 8.26
CA VAL A 220 9.64 2.27 6.91
C VAL A 220 10.37 1.36 5.93
N VAL A 221 9.80 0.20 5.64
CA VAL A 221 10.34 -0.81 4.69
C VAL A 221 9.58 -0.86 3.37
N ALA A 222 8.57 -0.01 3.21
CA ALA A 222 7.74 0.09 2.02
C ALA A 222 7.71 1.54 1.49
N PRO A 223 7.29 1.79 0.23
CA PRO A 223 7.27 3.14 -0.34
C PRO A 223 6.32 4.09 0.40
N LEU A 224 6.82 5.27 0.78
CA LEU A 224 6.03 6.37 1.36
C LEU A 224 5.00 6.93 0.38
N SER A 225 5.20 6.74 -0.91
CA SER A 225 4.23 7.11 -1.95
C SER A 225 2.94 6.26 -1.91
N HIS A 226 2.85 5.28 -1.02
CA HIS A 226 1.72 4.34 -0.92
C HIS A 226 1.29 4.11 0.54
N GLY A 227 0.88 2.90 0.91
CA GLY A 227 0.39 2.57 2.25
C GLY A 227 1.30 3.01 3.39
N ALA A 228 2.63 2.88 3.24
CA ALA A 228 3.57 3.33 4.26
C ALA A 228 3.47 4.84 4.55
N GLY A 229 3.13 5.67 3.55
CA GLY A 229 2.90 7.11 3.77
C GLY A 229 1.68 7.37 4.64
N ILE A 230 0.60 6.62 4.45
CA ILE A 230 -0.59 6.69 5.33
C ILE A 230 -0.20 6.36 6.78
N HIS A 231 0.57 5.27 6.97
CA HIS A 231 1.06 4.90 8.29
C HIS A 231 2.02 5.94 8.89
N ALA A 232 2.84 6.61 8.08
CA ALA A 232 3.71 7.70 8.54
C ALA A 232 2.87 8.89 9.09
N VAL A 233 1.76 9.25 8.42
CA VAL A 233 0.82 10.26 8.94
C VAL A 233 0.23 9.85 10.29
N VAL A 234 -0.15 8.57 10.43
CA VAL A 234 -0.68 8.02 11.70
C VAL A 234 0.36 8.07 12.81
N ASN A 235 1.61 7.66 12.53
CA ASN A 235 2.71 7.73 13.49
C ASN A 235 2.98 9.18 13.92
N THR A 236 3.01 10.12 12.99
CA THR A 236 3.16 11.55 13.28
C THR A 236 2.07 12.05 14.22
N ALA A 237 0.82 11.63 14.07
CA ALA A 237 -0.29 12.08 14.93
C ALA A 237 -0.06 11.82 16.43
N ARG A 238 0.85 10.90 16.78
CA ARG A 238 1.26 10.60 18.15
C ARG A 238 2.69 11.02 18.49
N GLY A 239 3.42 11.61 17.54
CA GLY A 239 4.82 11.99 17.71
C GLY A 239 5.78 10.80 17.63
N ALA A 240 5.34 9.66 17.10
CA ALA A 240 6.19 8.50 16.89
C ALA A 240 7.11 8.72 15.69
N ALA A 241 8.43 8.51 15.86
CA ALA A 241 9.40 8.73 14.81
C ALA A 241 9.30 7.67 13.69
N SER A 242 9.48 8.10 12.46
CA SER A 242 9.69 7.22 11.31
C SER A 242 11.18 6.97 11.10
N ILE A 243 11.57 5.73 10.80
CA ILE A 243 12.94 5.32 10.53
C ILE A 243 13.05 4.84 9.10
N LEU A 244 13.88 5.47 8.29
CA LEU A 244 14.16 5.09 6.91
C LEU A 244 15.43 4.25 6.83
N LEU A 245 15.46 3.29 5.91
CA LEU A 245 16.68 2.58 5.53
C LEU A 245 17.67 3.53 4.87
N SER A 246 18.96 3.20 4.91
CA SER A 246 20.02 3.94 4.22
C SER A 246 19.93 3.81 2.70
N THR A 247 19.29 2.76 2.22
CA THR A 247 19.17 2.38 0.81
C THR A 247 17.72 2.20 0.38
N GLU A 248 17.49 2.28 -0.93
CA GLU A 248 16.16 2.03 -1.51
C GLU A 248 15.75 0.55 -1.48
N ARG A 249 16.74 -0.34 -1.53
CA ARG A 249 16.49 -1.78 -1.50
C ARG A 249 16.39 -2.21 -0.05
N LEU A 250 15.38 -3.01 0.23
CA LEU A 250 15.29 -3.68 1.51
C LEU A 250 16.49 -4.62 1.68
N VAL A 251 17.33 -4.30 2.67
CA VAL A 251 18.39 -5.17 3.16
C VAL A 251 17.95 -5.69 4.53
N PRO A 252 17.60 -6.98 4.65
CA PRO A 252 17.03 -7.52 5.89
C PRO A 252 17.92 -7.28 7.12
N GLU A 253 19.22 -7.45 6.96
CA GLU A 253 20.18 -7.24 8.06
C GLU A 253 20.14 -5.79 8.57
N GLU A 254 20.14 -4.79 7.68
CA GLU A 254 20.00 -3.39 8.08
C GLU A 254 18.66 -3.14 8.79
N ALA A 255 17.58 -3.72 8.26
CA ALA A 255 16.27 -3.58 8.90
C ALA A 255 16.28 -4.09 10.34
N TRP A 256 16.86 -5.26 10.58
CA TRP A 256 16.96 -5.83 11.95
C TRP A 256 17.93 -5.08 12.84
N GLN A 257 19.03 -4.54 12.29
CA GLN A 257 19.92 -3.63 13.04
C GLN A 257 19.18 -2.39 13.52
N LEU A 258 18.39 -1.76 12.64
CA LEU A 258 17.59 -0.59 13.00
C LEU A 258 16.48 -0.94 14.01
N VAL A 259 15.84 -2.12 13.88
CA VAL A 259 14.86 -2.60 14.85
C VAL A 259 15.47 -2.69 16.24
N GLN A 260 16.61 -3.35 16.39
CA GLN A 260 17.30 -3.48 17.67
C GLN A 260 17.78 -2.13 18.19
N ARG A 261 18.48 -1.35 17.37
CA ARG A 261 19.13 -0.09 17.76
C ARG A 261 18.13 0.96 18.23
N HIS A 262 17.07 1.15 17.50
CA HIS A 262 16.07 2.17 17.79
C HIS A 262 14.85 1.63 18.54
N ARG A 263 14.86 0.34 18.92
CA ARG A 263 13.73 -0.33 19.60
C ARG A 263 12.42 -0.10 18.88
N VAL A 264 12.41 -0.39 17.58
CA VAL A 264 11.23 -0.28 16.72
C VAL A 264 10.08 -1.08 17.30
N ASP A 265 8.90 -0.49 17.42
CA ASP A 265 7.72 -1.16 17.94
C ASP A 265 6.64 -1.44 16.88
N ASN A 266 6.74 -0.77 15.72
CA ASN A 266 5.81 -1.03 14.63
C ASN A 266 6.45 -0.86 13.25
N MET A 267 5.88 -1.52 12.24
CA MET A 267 6.19 -1.32 10.83
C MET A 267 5.00 -1.68 9.96
N PHE A 268 4.85 -0.97 8.84
CA PHE A 268 3.94 -1.34 7.77
C PHE A 268 4.67 -2.08 6.66
N THR A 269 4.13 -3.22 6.25
CA THR A 269 4.74 -4.12 5.29
C THR A 269 3.71 -4.65 4.28
N VAL A 270 4.22 -5.48 3.37
CA VAL A 270 3.40 -6.39 2.55
C VAL A 270 3.86 -7.83 2.80
N PRO A 271 3.04 -8.85 2.52
CA PRO A 271 3.38 -10.25 2.79
C PRO A 271 4.76 -10.68 2.30
N THR A 272 5.16 -10.24 1.11
CA THR A 272 6.50 -10.51 0.55
C THR A 272 7.62 -9.94 1.40
N ILE A 273 7.44 -8.73 1.98
CA ILE A 273 8.43 -8.12 2.87
C ILE A 273 8.51 -8.89 4.18
N VAL A 274 7.38 -9.28 4.76
CA VAL A 274 7.39 -10.12 5.98
C VAL A 274 8.16 -11.41 5.72
N LYS A 275 7.89 -12.08 4.60
CA LYS A 275 8.60 -13.30 4.20
C LYS A 275 10.12 -13.07 4.09
N ILE A 276 10.55 -12.06 3.33
CA ILE A 276 11.97 -11.72 3.16
C ILE A 276 12.63 -11.46 4.53
N LEU A 277 12.01 -10.69 5.39
CA LEU A 277 12.55 -10.35 6.71
C LEU A 277 12.67 -11.57 7.63
N THR A 278 11.69 -12.47 7.59
CA THR A 278 11.66 -13.63 8.51
C THR A 278 12.44 -14.85 7.99
N GLU A 279 12.62 -15.00 6.68
CA GLU A 279 13.44 -16.07 6.10
C GLU A 279 14.94 -15.74 6.12
N ASP A 280 15.32 -14.47 6.22
CA ASP A 280 16.72 -14.07 6.32
C ASP A 280 17.31 -14.43 7.70
N ALA A 281 18.51 -15.02 7.70
CA ALA A 281 19.17 -15.46 8.93
C ALA A 281 19.46 -14.34 9.93
N SER A 282 19.44 -13.07 9.49
CA SER A 282 19.64 -11.92 10.36
C SER A 282 18.52 -11.76 11.41
N VAL A 283 17.31 -12.27 11.15
CA VAL A 283 16.22 -12.23 12.14
C VAL A 283 16.61 -12.87 13.49
N ASP A 284 17.40 -13.92 13.45
CA ASP A 284 17.83 -14.64 14.66
C ASP A 284 19.06 -14.01 15.34
N ARG A 285 19.68 -12.98 14.72
CA ARG A 285 20.91 -12.35 15.24
C ARG A 285 20.65 -11.05 15.99
N TYR A 286 19.52 -10.41 15.77
CA TYR A 286 19.19 -9.10 16.33
C TYR A 286 17.96 -9.17 17.24
N ASP A 287 18.00 -8.39 18.34
CA ASP A 287 16.87 -8.28 19.25
C ASP A 287 15.70 -7.51 18.60
N HIS A 288 14.61 -8.19 18.38
CA HIS A 288 13.36 -7.62 17.87
C HIS A 288 12.21 -7.69 18.89
N SER A 289 12.52 -7.91 20.18
CA SER A 289 11.52 -8.02 21.25
C SER A 289 10.72 -6.72 21.50
N SER A 290 11.18 -5.59 20.95
CA SER A 290 10.44 -4.32 20.99
C SER A 290 9.23 -4.28 20.05
N LEU A 291 9.17 -5.16 19.03
CA LEU A 291 8.07 -5.19 18.08
C LEU A 291 6.74 -5.51 18.75
N LYS A 292 5.72 -4.73 18.43
CA LYS A 292 4.33 -4.92 18.89
C LYS A 292 3.36 -5.10 17.72
N HIS A 293 3.61 -4.41 16.60
CA HIS A 293 2.72 -4.40 15.46
C HIS A 293 3.51 -4.48 14.15
N VAL A 294 3.57 -5.66 13.55
CA VAL A 294 4.04 -5.88 12.18
C VAL A 294 2.83 -5.96 11.29
N ILE A 295 2.48 -4.82 10.69
CA ILE A 295 1.26 -4.67 9.90
C ILE A 295 1.55 -5.15 8.48
N TYR A 296 0.71 -6.03 7.95
CA TYR A 296 0.80 -6.47 6.57
C TYR A 296 -0.53 -6.37 5.84
N ALA A 297 -0.47 -5.92 4.59
CA ALA A 297 -1.63 -5.71 3.74
C ALA A 297 -1.27 -5.69 2.25
N GLY A 298 -2.27 -5.46 1.42
CA GLY A 298 -2.07 -5.17 0.00
C GLY A 298 -1.91 -6.40 -0.90
N ALA A 299 -1.68 -7.58 -0.35
CA ALA A 299 -1.68 -8.88 -1.02
C ALA A 299 -2.11 -9.98 -0.04
N PRO A 300 -2.53 -11.15 -0.50
CA PRO A 300 -2.76 -12.29 0.37
C PRO A 300 -1.46 -12.73 1.07
N MET A 301 -1.56 -13.03 2.36
CA MET A 301 -0.51 -13.73 3.11
C MET A 301 -0.82 -15.23 3.07
N TYR A 302 0.12 -16.01 2.57
CA TYR A 302 -0.04 -17.47 2.57
C TYR A 302 0.10 -18.04 3.98
N ARG A 303 -0.70 -19.05 4.29
CA ARG A 303 -0.75 -19.61 5.65
C ARG A 303 0.61 -20.10 6.14
N ALA A 304 1.38 -20.75 5.27
CA ALA A 304 2.72 -21.23 5.63
C ALA A 304 3.67 -20.10 6.03
N ASP A 305 3.66 -18.99 5.27
CA ASP A 305 4.48 -17.82 5.55
C ASP A 305 4.01 -17.11 6.84
N GLN A 306 2.69 -17.07 7.08
CA GLN A 306 2.12 -16.51 8.30
C GLN A 306 2.55 -17.30 9.53
N VAL A 307 2.43 -18.63 9.50
CA VAL A 307 2.86 -19.51 10.60
C VAL A 307 4.36 -19.37 10.85
N TYR A 308 5.16 -19.31 9.78
CA TYR A 308 6.59 -19.12 9.90
C TYR A 308 6.94 -17.79 10.57
N ALA A 309 6.28 -16.70 10.13
CA ALA A 309 6.48 -15.38 10.73
C ALA A 309 6.05 -15.33 12.20
N LEU A 310 4.95 -15.99 12.59
CA LEU A 310 4.52 -16.10 13.99
C LEU A 310 5.56 -16.82 14.85
N LYS A 311 6.17 -17.91 14.34
CA LYS A 311 7.24 -18.63 15.04
C LYS A 311 8.49 -17.78 15.24
N LYS A 312 8.83 -16.91 14.29
CA LYS A 312 10.00 -16.03 14.36
C LYS A 312 9.78 -14.79 15.22
N LEU A 313 8.62 -14.15 15.07
CA LEU A 313 8.36 -12.82 15.64
C LEU A 313 7.41 -12.85 16.86
N GLY A 314 6.72 -13.95 17.09
CA GLY A 314 5.64 -14.03 18.06
C GLY A 314 4.34 -13.40 17.55
N LYS A 315 3.37 -13.19 18.45
CA LYS A 315 2.04 -12.63 18.14
C LYS A 315 2.09 -11.10 17.99
N VAL A 316 2.81 -10.63 16.95
CA VAL A 316 2.94 -9.20 16.60
C VAL A 316 2.32 -8.85 15.24
N LEU A 317 1.86 -9.86 14.50
CA LEU A 317 1.27 -9.66 13.18
C LEU A 317 -0.08 -8.96 13.29
N VAL A 318 -0.29 -7.95 12.45
CA VAL A 318 -1.58 -7.28 12.25
C VAL A 318 -1.91 -7.35 10.77
N GLN A 319 -2.98 -8.02 10.41
CA GLN A 319 -3.47 -8.00 9.05
C GLN A 319 -4.51 -6.91 8.87
N TYR A 320 -4.52 -6.25 7.71
CA TYR A 320 -5.70 -5.58 7.24
C TYR A 320 -5.96 -5.82 5.75
N TYR A 321 -7.23 -5.74 5.38
CA TYR A 321 -7.67 -5.71 4.00
C TYR A 321 -8.27 -4.36 3.64
N GLY A 322 -7.97 -3.92 2.43
CA GLY A 322 -8.56 -2.74 1.82
C GLY A 322 -7.84 -2.33 0.55
N LEU A 323 -8.46 -1.38 -0.13
CA LEU A 323 -7.97 -0.77 -1.36
C LEU A 323 -7.51 0.66 -1.09
N GLY A 324 -6.82 1.28 -2.06
CA GLY A 324 -6.44 2.69 -2.01
C GLY A 324 -7.65 3.61 -1.84
N GLU A 325 -8.76 3.25 -2.47
CA GLU A 325 -10.05 3.93 -2.44
C GLU A 325 -10.70 3.97 -1.03
N VAL A 326 -10.25 3.12 -0.13
CA VAL A 326 -10.72 3.08 1.28
C VAL A 326 -9.53 3.24 2.23
N THR A 327 -8.34 3.59 1.72
CA THR A 327 -7.11 3.73 2.50
C THR A 327 -6.79 2.51 3.40
N GLY A 328 -7.18 1.31 2.93
CA GLY A 328 -6.99 0.07 3.69
C GLY A 328 -7.98 -0.17 4.82
N ASN A 329 -9.02 0.64 4.97
CA ASN A 329 -9.92 0.57 6.13
C ASN A 329 -11.18 -0.27 5.86
N ILE A 330 -11.04 -1.52 5.41
CA ILE A 330 -12.18 -2.44 5.27
C ILE A 330 -12.24 -3.38 6.46
N THR A 331 -11.25 -4.25 6.63
CA THR A 331 -11.19 -5.18 7.78
C THR A 331 -9.80 -5.22 8.39
N PHE A 332 -9.68 -5.81 9.57
CA PHE A 332 -8.41 -6.08 10.24
C PHE A 332 -8.47 -7.34 11.11
N LEU A 333 -7.32 -7.99 11.25
CA LEU A 333 -7.11 -9.09 12.18
C LEU A 333 -5.98 -8.68 13.16
N PRO A 334 -6.29 -8.51 14.47
CA PRO A 334 -5.31 -8.07 15.45
C PRO A 334 -4.34 -9.19 15.85
N PRO A 335 -3.21 -8.88 16.52
CA PRO A 335 -2.19 -9.85 16.87
C PRO A 335 -2.69 -11.06 17.65
N TYR A 336 -3.59 -10.85 18.59
CA TYR A 336 -4.11 -11.91 19.48
C TYR A 336 -5.05 -12.90 18.79
N MET A 337 -5.43 -12.64 17.52
CA MET A 337 -6.23 -13.54 16.67
C MET A 337 -5.38 -14.29 15.63
N HIS A 338 -4.08 -14.04 15.58
CA HIS A 338 -3.18 -14.84 14.77
C HIS A 338 -2.75 -16.07 15.56
N GLU A 339 -3.12 -17.25 15.10
CA GLU A 339 -2.79 -18.53 15.73
C GLU A 339 -1.91 -19.37 14.79
N GLU A 340 -0.97 -20.13 15.37
CA GLU A 340 -0.12 -21.05 14.62
C GLU A 340 -0.84 -22.38 14.34
N ASP A 341 -1.68 -22.82 15.28
CA ASP A 341 -2.45 -24.06 15.21
C ASP A 341 -3.82 -23.79 14.55
N ASP A 342 -4.06 -24.43 13.41
CA ASP A 342 -5.31 -24.32 12.67
C ASP A 342 -6.51 -24.90 13.45
N ALA A 343 -6.28 -25.82 14.39
CA ALA A 343 -7.31 -26.41 15.23
C ALA A 343 -7.67 -25.54 16.45
N HIS A 344 -6.92 -24.46 16.69
CA HIS A 344 -7.19 -23.58 17.82
C HIS A 344 -8.56 -22.88 17.64
N PRO A 345 -9.41 -22.80 18.67
CA PRO A 345 -10.78 -22.23 18.56
C PRO A 345 -10.84 -20.78 18.07
N LYS A 346 -9.76 -20.01 18.26
CA LYS A 346 -9.64 -18.62 17.79
C LYS A 346 -8.98 -18.50 16.41
N ALA A 347 -8.51 -19.60 15.83
CA ALA A 347 -7.93 -19.56 14.50
C ALA A 347 -8.97 -19.11 13.47
N ARG A 348 -8.55 -18.17 12.60
CA ARG A 348 -9.37 -17.66 11.50
C ARG A 348 -8.57 -17.79 10.21
N VAL A 349 -8.22 -19.03 9.91
CA VAL A 349 -7.36 -19.38 8.75
C VAL A 349 -7.97 -18.85 7.46
N GLY A 350 -7.21 -18.08 6.68
CA GLY A 350 -7.66 -17.46 5.43
C GLY A 350 -8.53 -16.22 5.58
N SER A 351 -8.94 -15.85 6.79
CA SER A 351 -9.73 -14.64 7.01
C SER A 351 -8.90 -13.37 6.86
N CYS A 352 -9.53 -12.32 6.33
CA CYS A 352 -9.00 -10.95 6.33
C CYS A 352 -9.38 -10.16 7.59
N GLY A 353 -10.03 -10.81 8.57
CA GLY A 353 -10.44 -10.21 9.82
C GLY A 353 -11.88 -9.68 9.82
N MET A 354 -12.17 -8.86 10.82
CA MET A 354 -13.45 -8.24 11.07
C MET A 354 -13.48 -6.79 10.55
N PRO A 355 -14.68 -6.20 10.32
CA PRO A 355 -14.81 -4.81 9.89
C PRO A 355 -14.05 -3.84 10.79
N ARG A 356 -13.40 -2.84 10.16
CA ARG A 356 -12.76 -1.73 10.89
C ARG A 356 -13.82 -0.92 11.65
N THR A 357 -13.44 -0.40 12.82
CA THR A 357 -14.33 0.43 13.64
C THR A 357 -14.88 1.62 12.84
N GLY A 358 -16.20 1.75 12.78
CA GLY A 358 -16.90 2.79 12.03
C GLY A 358 -17.06 2.54 10.52
N MET A 359 -16.69 1.34 10.06
CA MET A 359 -16.91 0.88 8.68
C MET A 359 -17.96 -0.22 8.65
N GLU A 360 -18.74 -0.28 7.58
CA GLU A 360 -19.69 -1.35 7.33
C GLU A 360 -19.30 -2.09 6.06
N ILE A 361 -19.38 -3.43 6.10
CA ILE A 361 -19.22 -4.29 4.93
C ILE A 361 -20.51 -5.04 4.66
N ALA A 362 -20.76 -5.33 3.39
CA ALA A 362 -21.83 -6.24 2.96
C ALA A 362 -21.31 -7.11 1.83
N ILE A 363 -21.81 -8.33 1.76
CA ILE A 363 -21.64 -9.20 0.60
C ILE A 363 -22.92 -9.09 -0.21
N LEU A 364 -22.80 -8.60 -1.46
CA LEU A 364 -23.94 -8.36 -2.32
C LEU A 364 -23.93 -9.30 -3.53
N ASP A 365 -25.15 -9.70 -3.95
CA ASP A 365 -25.35 -10.37 -5.24
C ASP A 365 -25.37 -9.35 -6.41
N ASP A 366 -25.50 -9.83 -7.64
CA ASP A 366 -25.59 -8.99 -8.83
C ASP A 366 -26.82 -8.07 -8.84
N GLY A 367 -27.85 -8.42 -8.08
CA GLY A 367 -29.06 -7.61 -7.88
C GLY A 367 -28.92 -6.55 -6.78
N GLY A 368 -27.80 -6.50 -6.06
CA GLY A 368 -27.57 -5.59 -4.94
C GLY A 368 -28.21 -6.04 -3.62
N ASN A 369 -28.66 -7.29 -3.51
CA ASN A 369 -29.22 -7.84 -2.29
C ASN A 369 -28.11 -8.38 -1.37
N LYS A 370 -28.26 -8.17 -0.06
CA LYS A 370 -27.32 -8.73 0.94
C LYS A 370 -27.43 -10.25 1.00
N LEU A 371 -26.30 -10.92 0.89
CA LEU A 371 -26.18 -12.37 1.02
C LEU A 371 -26.00 -12.77 2.49
N LYS A 372 -26.32 -14.06 2.78
CA LYS A 372 -26.17 -14.65 4.11
C LYS A 372 -24.71 -15.08 4.35
N ALA A 373 -24.42 -15.43 5.61
CA ALA A 373 -23.12 -15.99 5.96
C ALA A 373 -22.79 -17.21 5.08
N PHE A 374 -21.51 -17.29 4.65
CA PHE A 374 -20.92 -18.27 3.73
C PHE A 374 -21.41 -18.22 2.27
N GLU A 375 -22.35 -17.34 1.92
CA GLU A 375 -22.68 -17.09 0.53
C GLU A 375 -21.69 -16.12 -0.08
N THR A 376 -21.11 -16.47 -1.25
CA THR A 376 -20.11 -15.66 -1.93
C THR A 376 -20.76 -14.64 -2.86
N GLY A 377 -20.35 -13.38 -2.74
CA GLY A 377 -20.75 -12.28 -3.60
C GLY A 377 -19.70 -11.17 -3.63
N GLU A 378 -20.05 -10.00 -4.16
CA GLU A 378 -19.16 -8.85 -4.17
C GLU A 378 -19.04 -8.23 -2.77
N ILE A 379 -17.80 -7.94 -2.36
CA ILE A 379 -17.51 -7.23 -1.12
C ILE A 379 -17.79 -5.75 -1.37
N CYS A 380 -18.77 -5.21 -0.66
CA CYS A 380 -19.16 -3.81 -0.75
C CYS A 380 -18.97 -3.12 0.61
N VAL A 381 -18.59 -1.84 0.56
CA VAL A 381 -18.15 -1.11 1.76
C VAL A 381 -18.82 0.26 1.80
N ARG A 382 -19.15 0.71 3.00
CA ARG A 382 -19.54 2.09 3.27
C ARG A 382 -18.98 2.59 4.60
N GLY A 383 -18.77 3.89 4.68
CA GLY A 383 -18.26 4.53 5.89
C GLY A 383 -17.33 5.68 5.58
N PRO A 384 -16.86 6.39 6.62
CA PRO A 384 -16.09 7.62 6.48
C PRO A 384 -14.71 7.46 5.81
N ALA A 385 -14.18 6.23 5.71
CA ALA A 385 -12.92 5.97 5.03
C ALA A 385 -13.06 5.77 3.52
N VAL A 386 -14.28 5.73 2.98
CA VAL A 386 -14.49 5.62 1.52
C VAL A 386 -14.12 6.94 0.85
N PHE A 387 -13.35 6.86 -0.22
CA PHE A 387 -12.85 8.02 -0.96
C PHE A 387 -13.98 8.83 -1.63
N MET A 388 -13.63 10.05 -2.09
CA MET A 388 -14.59 10.94 -2.74
C MET A 388 -14.96 10.52 -4.18
N GLY A 389 -14.25 9.54 -4.72
CA GLY A 389 -14.35 9.10 -6.10
C GLY A 389 -13.06 9.30 -6.88
N TYR A 390 -13.08 8.90 -8.15
CA TYR A 390 -11.96 9.07 -9.07
C TYR A 390 -12.02 10.47 -9.72
N HIS A 391 -10.90 11.17 -9.70
CA HIS A 391 -10.75 12.50 -10.28
C HIS A 391 -11.03 12.47 -11.79
N ASN A 392 -11.91 13.36 -12.25
CA ASN A 392 -12.30 13.51 -13.66
C ASN A 392 -12.68 12.19 -14.38
N ASN A 393 -13.26 11.22 -13.66
CA ASN A 393 -13.62 9.92 -14.22
C ASN A 393 -15.06 9.50 -13.84
N PRO A 394 -16.09 10.14 -14.41
CA PRO A 394 -17.48 9.87 -14.06
C PRO A 394 -17.91 8.42 -14.34
N ASP A 395 -17.40 7.80 -15.40
CA ASP A 395 -17.73 6.42 -15.75
C ASP A 395 -17.19 5.42 -14.73
N ALA A 396 -15.97 5.66 -14.22
CA ALA A 396 -15.40 4.84 -13.16
C ALA A 396 -16.16 5.04 -11.84
N ASN A 397 -16.58 6.27 -11.55
CA ASN A 397 -17.39 6.58 -10.36
C ASN A 397 -18.76 5.90 -10.42
N ALA A 398 -19.46 5.96 -11.55
CA ALA A 398 -20.75 5.30 -11.74
C ALA A 398 -20.66 3.77 -11.58
N LYS A 399 -19.51 3.17 -11.93
CA LYS A 399 -19.27 1.73 -11.74
C LYS A 399 -18.91 1.38 -10.30
N ALA A 400 -18.17 2.27 -9.62
CA ALA A 400 -17.66 2.04 -8.28
C ALA A 400 -18.71 2.30 -7.19
N PHE A 401 -19.64 3.23 -7.42
CA PHE A 401 -20.69 3.57 -6.47
C PHE A 401 -22.06 3.18 -7.01
N LYS A 402 -22.71 2.26 -6.34
CA LYS A 402 -24.08 1.83 -6.67
C LYS A 402 -24.91 1.81 -5.38
N GLY A 403 -26.02 2.54 -5.38
CA GLY A 403 -26.77 2.77 -4.14
C GLY A 403 -25.89 3.47 -3.10
N ASP A 404 -25.91 2.97 -1.88
CA ASP A 404 -25.12 3.50 -0.75
C ASP A 404 -23.76 2.82 -0.57
N TRP A 405 -23.32 2.00 -1.54
CA TRP A 405 -22.15 1.16 -1.40
C TRP A 405 -21.03 1.51 -2.40
N PHE A 406 -19.81 1.46 -1.90
CA PHE A 406 -18.63 1.34 -2.72
C PHE A 406 -18.38 -0.13 -3.07
N HIS A 407 -18.34 -0.45 -4.34
CA HIS A 407 -18.12 -1.78 -4.90
C HIS A 407 -16.62 -2.00 -5.12
N THR A 408 -16.05 -2.97 -4.40
CA THR A 408 -14.59 -3.18 -4.40
C THR A 408 -14.08 -3.94 -5.63
N GLY A 409 -14.95 -4.70 -6.29
CA GLY A 409 -14.58 -5.65 -7.34
C GLY A 409 -13.94 -6.94 -6.79
N ASP A 410 -13.76 -7.04 -5.48
CA ASP A 410 -13.30 -8.27 -4.82
C ASP A 410 -14.52 -9.10 -4.40
N LEU A 411 -14.40 -10.42 -4.53
CA LEU A 411 -15.42 -11.40 -4.15
C LEU A 411 -15.04 -12.08 -2.84
N GLY A 412 -16.05 -12.38 -2.04
CA GLY A 412 -15.84 -13.03 -0.76
C GLY A 412 -17.12 -13.39 -0.05
N HIS A 413 -16.99 -13.85 1.17
CA HIS A 413 -18.10 -14.12 2.09
C HIS A 413 -17.72 -13.72 3.51
N VAL A 414 -18.70 -13.60 4.36
CA VAL A 414 -18.51 -13.49 5.83
C VAL A 414 -18.97 -14.79 6.49
N ASP A 415 -18.35 -15.16 7.61
CA ASP A 415 -18.83 -16.25 8.46
C ASP A 415 -19.92 -15.77 9.43
N HIS A 416 -20.43 -16.66 10.28
CA HIS A 416 -21.44 -16.32 11.29
C HIS A 416 -20.95 -15.33 12.33
N ASP A 417 -19.64 -15.25 12.56
CA ASP A 417 -19.02 -14.32 13.51
C ASP A 417 -18.67 -12.96 12.85
N GLY A 418 -18.94 -12.81 11.54
CA GLY A 418 -18.69 -11.58 10.77
C GLY A 418 -17.26 -11.41 10.27
N PHE A 419 -16.43 -12.46 10.30
CA PHE A 419 -15.11 -12.42 9.69
C PHE A 419 -15.20 -12.55 8.19
N LEU A 420 -14.42 -11.71 7.48
CA LEU A 420 -14.39 -11.67 6.03
C LEU A 420 -13.35 -12.65 5.46
N TYR A 421 -13.73 -13.35 4.40
CA TYR A 421 -12.88 -14.24 3.61
C TYR A 421 -12.94 -13.80 2.14
N ILE A 422 -11.79 -13.48 1.54
CA ILE A 422 -11.70 -13.10 0.12
C ILE A 422 -11.48 -14.35 -0.71
N THR A 423 -12.35 -14.60 -1.68
CA THR A 423 -12.24 -15.72 -2.61
C THR A 423 -11.51 -15.36 -3.90
N GLY A 424 -11.45 -14.07 -4.26
CA GLY A 424 -10.72 -13.59 -5.44
C GLY A 424 -11.24 -12.25 -5.94
N ARG A 425 -10.86 -11.91 -7.17
CA ARG A 425 -11.43 -10.77 -7.90
C ARG A 425 -12.45 -11.22 -8.92
N SER A 426 -13.49 -10.45 -9.12
CA SER A 426 -14.48 -10.69 -10.17
C SER A 426 -13.83 -10.73 -11.57
N SER A 427 -12.79 -9.93 -11.78
CA SER A 427 -12.01 -9.89 -13.03
C SER A 427 -11.12 -11.11 -13.27
N ASP A 428 -10.79 -11.87 -12.23
CA ASP A 428 -9.87 -13.01 -12.30
C ASP A 428 -10.61 -14.36 -12.28
N MET A 429 -11.86 -14.35 -11.83
CA MET A 429 -12.75 -15.52 -11.86
C MET A 429 -12.98 -15.95 -13.31
N TYR A 430 -13.00 -17.25 -13.55
CA TYR A 430 -13.38 -17.83 -14.83
C TYR A 430 -14.49 -18.86 -14.69
N ILE A 431 -15.21 -19.11 -15.77
CA ILE A 431 -16.37 -20.02 -15.77
C ILE A 431 -16.01 -21.33 -16.46
N SER A 432 -15.93 -22.39 -15.69
CA SER A 432 -15.63 -23.73 -16.21
C SER A 432 -16.85 -24.65 -16.08
N GLY A 433 -17.38 -25.07 -17.20
CA GLY A 433 -18.55 -25.96 -17.22
C GLY A 433 -19.78 -25.41 -16.51
N GLY A 434 -19.98 -24.08 -16.55
CA GLY A 434 -21.07 -23.38 -15.88
C GLY A 434 -20.84 -23.10 -14.39
N SER A 435 -19.67 -23.46 -13.85
CA SER A 435 -19.31 -23.20 -12.46
C SER A 435 -18.27 -22.08 -12.36
N ASN A 436 -18.47 -21.16 -11.43
CA ASN A 436 -17.45 -20.15 -11.11
C ASN A 436 -16.23 -20.81 -10.47
N VAL A 437 -15.05 -20.52 -11.00
CA VAL A 437 -13.78 -20.99 -10.47
C VAL A 437 -12.97 -19.77 -10.03
N TYR A 438 -12.55 -19.79 -8.78
CA TYR A 438 -11.76 -18.72 -8.17
C TYR A 438 -10.29 -19.12 -8.13
N PRO A 439 -9.41 -18.49 -8.92
CA PRO A 439 -7.99 -18.82 -9.01
C PRO A 439 -7.28 -18.92 -7.66
N ARG A 440 -7.63 -18.05 -6.72
CA ARG A 440 -7.00 -18.00 -5.40
C ARG A 440 -7.08 -19.32 -4.63
N GLU A 441 -8.21 -20.00 -4.66
CA GLU A 441 -8.39 -21.29 -3.99
C GLU A 441 -7.39 -22.35 -4.52
N ILE A 442 -7.16 -22.33 -5.83
CA ILE A 442 -6.23 -23.23 -6.48
C ILE A 442 -4.79 -22.83 -6.16
N GLU A 443 -4.50 -21.52 -6.20
CA GLU A 443 -3.19 -20.96 -5.86
C GLU A 443 -2.80 -21.32 -4.43
N GLU A 444 -3.70 -21.13 -3.47
CA GLU A 444 -3.46 -21.49 -2.06
C GLU A 444 -3.19 -22.98 -1.89
N ALA A 445 -3.94 -23.85 -2.57
CA ALA A 445 -3.71 -25.29 -2.54
C ALA A 445 -2.34 -25.66 -3.12
N LEU A 446 -1.97 -25.09 -4.28
CA LEU A 446 -0.68 -25.36 -4.92
C LEU A 446 0.52 -24.87 -4.11
N LEU A 447 0.39 -23.76 -3.40
CA LEU A 447 1.46 -23.20 -2.54
C LEU A 447 1.77 -24.05 -1.32
N THR A 448 0.88 -24.96 -0.92
CA THR A 448 1.19 -25.94 0.13
C THR A 448 2.10 -27.07 -0.36
N HIS A 449 2.35 -27.16 -1.68
CA HIS A 449 3.28 -28.16 -2.22
C HIS A 449 4.73 -27.76 -1.95
N PRO A 450 5.59 -28.70 -1.46
CA PRO A 450 6.97 -28.40 -1.06
C PRO A 450 7.82 -27.70 -2.13
N SER A 451 7.62 -28.04 -3.41
CA SER A 451 8.41 -27.50 -4.52
C SER A 451 7.93 -26.14 -5.06
N VAL A 452 6.76 -25.63 -4.65
CA VAL A 452 6.19 -24.39 -5.20
C VAL A 452 6.62 -23.19 -4.38
N SER A 453 7.19 -22.18 -5.04
CA SER A 453 7.53 -20.87 -4.46
C SER A 453 6.47 -19.84 -4.75
N GLU A 454 6.04 -19.75 -6.01
CA GLU A 454 5.02 -18.81 -6.46
C GLU A 454 4.09 -19.47 -7.48
N VAL A 455 2.84 -19.03 -7.50
CA VAL A 455 1.85 -19.52 -8.47
C VAL A 455 0.88 -18.41 -8.87
N ALA A 456 0.45 -18.46 -10.12
CA ALA A 456 -0.66 -17.68 -10.63
C ALA A 456 -1.55 -18.56 -11.51
N VAL A 457 -2.86 -18.53 -11.24
CA VAL A 457 -3.83 -19.29 -12.03
C VAL A 457 -4.69 -18.30 -12.83
N LEU A 458 -4.88 -18.61 -14.11
CA LEU A 458 -5.70 -17.83 -15.05
C LEU A 458 -6.67 -18.74 -15.78
N GLY A 459 -7.87 -18.23 -16.09
CA GLY A 459 -8.77 -18.87 -17.02
C GLY A 459 -8.29 -18.67 -18.45
N VAL A 460 -8.33 -19.74 -19.25
CA VAL A 460 -8.04 -19.71 -20.68
C VAL A 460 -9.22 -20.34 -21.44
N PRO A 461 -9.48 -19.93 -22.70
CA PRO A 461 -10.55 -20.51 -23.49
C PRO A 461 -10.42 -22.04 -23.62
N ASP A 462 -11.52 -22.73 -23.40
CA ASP A 462 -11.63 -24.18 -23.51
C ASP A 462 -12.85 -24.55 -24.37
N PRO A 463 -12.67 -25.26 -25.51
CA PRO A 463 -13.78 -25.60 -26.41
C PRO A 463 -14.90 -26.43 -25.76
N LYS A 464 -14.58 -27.20 -24.71
CA LYS A 464 -15.54 -28.09 -24.03
C LYS A 464 -16.20 -27.43 -22.81
N TRP A 465 -15.43 -26.64 -22.06
CA TRP A 465 -15.87 -26.13 -20.76
C TRP A 465 -16.11 -24.63 -20.73
N GLY A 466 -15.93 -23.93 -21.89
CA GLY A 466 -15.94 -22.47 -21.98
C GLY A 466 -14.59 -21.89 -21.56
N GLU A 467 -14.20 -22.10 -20.32
CA GLU A 467 -12.88 -21.78 -19.81
C GLU A 467 -12.34 -22.91 -18.93
N SER A 468 -11.01 -23.01 -18.85
CA SER A 468 -10.29 -23.91 -17.95
C SER A 468 -9.06 -23.22 -17.37
N GLY A 469 -8.59 -23.68 -16.21
CA GLY A 469 -7.44 -23.09 -15.53
C GLY A 469 -6.12 -23.48 -16.18
N ILE A 470 -5.21 -22.50 -16.29
CA ILE A 470 -3.78 -22.68 -16.49
C ILE A 470 -3.05 -22.17 -15.25
N ALA A 471 -2.11 -22.95 -14.71
CA ALA A 471 -1.30 -22.57 -13.56
C ALA A 471 0.13 -22.25 -14.01
N VAL A 472 0.60 -21.03 -13.77
CA VAL A 472 2.00 -20.65 -13.94
C VAL A 472 2.70 -20.81 -12.60
N ILE A 473 3.78 -21.58 -12.58
CA ILE A 473 4.50 -22.01 -11.37
C ILE A 473 5.93 -21.50 -11.39
N VAL A 474 6.40 -20.99 -10.26
CA VAL A 474 7.83 -20.80 -9.97
C VAL A 474 8.22 -21.79 -8.88
N ALA A 475 9.20 -22.62 -9.16
CA ALA A 475 9.71 -23.59 -8.21
C ALA A 475 10.58 -22.92 -7.12
N LYS A 476 10.68 -23.56 -5.95
CA LYS A 476 11.66 -23.17 -4.93
C LYS A 476 13.08 -23.43 -5.42
N SER A 477 14.01 -22.61 -4.97
CA SER A 477 15.43 -22.76 -5.32
C SER A 477 15.93 -24.17 -5.05
N GLY A 478 16.58 -24.78 -6.06
CA GLY A 478 17.11 -26.14 -5.99
C GLY A 478 16.08 -27.27 -6.08
N GLN A 479 14.81 -26.96 -6.36
CA GLN A 479 13.75 -27.95 -6.55
C GLN A 479 13.20 -27.91 -7.98
N GLN A 480 12.69 -29.04 -8.45
CA GLN A 480 11.90 -29.14 -9.68
C GLN A 480 10.44 -29.35 -9.30
N ALA A 481 9.57 -28.55 -9.86
CA ALA A 481 8.13 -28.76 -9.78
C ALA A 481 7.68 -29.58 -10.99
N ASP A 482 6.87 -30.61 -10.75
CA ASP A 482 6.34 -31.50 -11.77
C ASP A 482 4.81 -31.41 -11.81
N GLY A 483 4.24 -31.31 -13.03
CA GLY A 483 2.81 -31.11 -13.22
C GLY A 483 1.93 -32.24 -12.68
N ASP A 484 2.37 -33.50 -12.82
CA ASP A 484 1.63 -34.68 -12.34
C ASP A 484 1.63 -34.72 -10.81
N ALA A 485 2.79 -34.40 -10.19
CA ALA A 485 2.88 -34.28 -8.73
C ALA A 485 2.00 -33.16 -8.18
N LEU A 486 1.95 -32.00 -8.86
CA LEU A 486 1.07 -30.89 -8.48
C LEU A 486 -0.41 -31.26 -8.64
N LEU A 487 -0.76 -31.99 -9.70
CA LEU A 487 -2.13 -32.45 -9.91
C LEU A 487 -2.56 -33.42 -8.81
N SER A 488 -1.72 -34.41 -8.51
CA SER A 488 -1.95 -35.37 -7.42
C SER A 488 -2.09 -34.65 -6.06
N HIS A 489 -1.31 -33.60 -5.85
CA HIS A 489 -1.42 -32.78 -4.63
C HIS A 489 -2.79 -32.08 -4.50
N LEU A 490 -3.42 -31.69 -5.61
CA LEU A 490 -4.72 -31.06 -5.62
C LEU A 490 -5.87 -32.05 -5.38
N GLU A 491 -5.70 -33.36 -5.71
CA GLU A 491 -6.77 -34.38 -5.65
C GLU A 491 -7.45 -34.48 -4.29
N SER A 492 -6.68 -34.35 -3.21
CA SER A 492 -7.22 -34.43 -1.84
C SER A 492 -7.66 -33.09 -1.25
N ARG A 493 -7.54 -31.97 -2.01
CA ARG A 493 -7.67 -30.61 -1.47
C ARG A 493 -8.80 -29.82 -2.08
N ILE A 494 -9.00 -29.92 -3.40
CA ILE A 494 -10.02 -29.17 -4.13
C ILE A 494 -10.78 -30.06 -5.13
N ALA A 495 -11.98 -29.66 -5.48
CA ALA A 495 -12.83 -30.38 -6.41
C ALA A 495 -12.22 -30.44 -7.82
N LYS A 496 -12.35 -31.57 -8.51
CA LYS A 496 -11.74 -31.87 -9.80
C LYS A 496 -12.03 -30.83 -10.91
N TYR A 497 -13.21 -30.23 -10.93
CA TYR A 497 -13.57 -29.21 -11.93
C TYR A 497 -12.77 -27.92 -11.82
N LYS A 498 -12.11 -27.69 -10.67
CA LYS A 498 -11.24 -26.55 -10.39
C LYS A 498 -9.78 -26.79 -10.80
N TRP A 499 -9.40 -28.01 -11.09
CA TRP A 499 -8.00 -28.36 -11.38
C TRP A 499 -7.52 -27.68 -12.65
N PRO A 500 -6.32 -27.05 -12.62
CA PRO A 500 -5.71 -26.55 -13.83
C PRO A 500 -5.53 -27.68 -14.85
N ARG A 501 -5.81 -27.37 -16.10
CA ARG A 501 -5.61 -28.32 -17.22
C ARG A 501 -4.17 -28.33 -17.72
N ARG A 502 -3.43 -27.26 -17.42
CA ARG A 502 -2.06 -27.09 -17.86
C ARG A 502 -1.24 -26.40 -16.77
N PHE A 503 0.03 -26.84 -16.63
CA PHE A 503 1.04 -26.19 -15.81
C PHE A 503 2.13 -25.62 -16.71
N VAL A 504 2.54 -24.36 -16.44
CA VAL A 504 3.64 -23.68 -17.13
C VAL A 504 4.66 -23.29 -16.07
N PHE A 505 5.93 -23.59 -16.31
CA PHE A 505 7.00 -23.36 -15.34
C PHE A 505 7.85 -22.19 -15.79
N TRP A 506 7.98 -21.20 -14.91
CA TRP A 506 8.79 -20.00 -15.13
C TRP A 506 9.86 -19.85 -14.05
N GLU A 507 10.94 -19.12 -14.36
CA GLU A 507 11.97 -18.78 -13.38
C GLU A 507 11.53 -17.68 -12.40
N THR A 508 10.74 -16.72 -12.90
CA THR A 508 10.24 -15.59 -12.10
C THR A 508 8.83 -15.19 -12.53
N MET A 509 8.06 -14.63 -11.60
CA MET A 509 6.75 -14.01 -11.88
C MET A 509 6.87 -12.52 -12.16
N PRO A 510 6.10 -11.98 -13.13
CA PRO A 510 5.90 -10.53 -13.25
C PRO A 510 5.25 -9.96 -12.00
N LYS A 511 5.89 -8.95 -11.41
CA LYS A 511 5.39 -8.29 -10.20
C LYS A 511 5.28 -6.79 -10.41
N SER A 512 4.28 -6.19 -9.78
CA SER A 512 4.16 -4.75 -9.67
C SER A 512 5.33 -4.16 -8.86
N GLY A 513 5.49 -2.83 -8.92
CA GLY A 513 6.45 -2.12 -8.08
C GLY A 513 6.28 -2.33 -6.57
N TYR A 514 5.17 -2.90 -6.16
CA TYR A 514 4.84 -3.23 -4.76
C TYR A 514 4.94 -4.74 -4.46
N GLY A 515 5.55 -5.54 -5.36
CA GLY A 515 5.76 -6.98 -5.17
C GLY A 515 4.55 -7.86 -5.43
N LYS A 516 3.42 -7.32 -5.92
CA LYS A 516 2.23 -8.11 -6.27
C LYS A 516 2.39 -8.77 -7.62
N ILE A 517 2.01 -10.03 -7.74
CA ILE A 517 1.90 -10.75 -9.02
C ILE A 517 0.88 -10.02 -9.92
N VAL A 518 1.27 -9.75 -11.17
CA VAL A 518 0.45 -9.00 -12.13
C VAL A 518 -0.11 -9.95 -13.19
N LYS A 519 -1.29 -10.52 -12.95
CA LYS A 519 -1.94 -11.51 -13.83
C LYS A 519 -2.12 -11.01 -15.27
N LYS A 520 -2.38 -9.71 -15.47
CA LYS A 520 -2.46 -9.10 -16.80
C LYS A 520 -1.16 -9.24 -17.58
N GLN A 521 -0.01 -9.04 -16.95
CA GLN A 521 1.30 -9.22 -17.58
C GLN A 521 1.59 -10.70 -17.84
N ILE A 522 1.20 -11.60 -16.91
CA ILE A 522 1.31 -13.03 -17.12
C ILE A 522 0.50 -13.45 -18.35
N LYS A 523 -0.75 -12.97 -18.47
CA LYS A 523 -1.59 -13.23 -19.63
C LYS A 523 -0.92 -12.79 -20.93
N SER A 524 -0.45 -11.54 -21.00
CA SER A 524 0.25 -11.01 -22.19
C SER A 524 1.48 -11.86 -22.55
N LEU A 525 2.29 -12.25 -21.57
CA LEU A 525 3.47 -13.10 -21.80
C LEU A 525 3.09 -14.51 -22.27
N LEU A 526 2.00 -15.07 -21.77
CA LEU A 526 1.49 -16.37 -22.22
C LEU A 526 0.95 -16.26 -23.66
N GLU A 527 0.28 -15.16 -24.00
CA GLU A 527 -0.20 -14.89 -25.37
C GLU A 527 0.97 -14.74 -26.35
N GLU A 528 2.00 -13.98 -26.00
CA GLU A 528 3.21 -13.78 -26.81
C GLU A 528 3.97 -15.10 -27.05
N LYS A 529 4.04 -15.97 -26.05
CA LYS A 529 4.68 -17.29 -26.15
C LYS A 529 3.79 -18.34 -26.80
N GLY A 530 2.54 -18.04 -27.12
CA GLY A 530 1.56 -18.99 -27.62
C GLY A 530 1.10 -20.02 -26.57
N ASP A 531 1.31 -19.72 -25.30
CA ASP A 531 0.99 -20.57 -24.15
C ASP A 531 -0.35 -20.24 -23.48
N TYR A 532 -1.05 -19.18 -23.91
CA TYR A 532 -2.39 -18.81 -23.42
C TYR A 532 -3.48 -19.68 -24.06
N ARG A 533 -3.30 -21.01 -23.94
CA ARG A 533 -4.20 -22.05 -24.47
C ARG A 533 -3.95 -23.38 -23.74
N LEU A 534 -4.89 -24.30 -23.85
CA LEU A 534 -4.77 -25.67 -23.34
C LEU A 534 -3.92 -26.53 -24.24
#